data_c1e94eb13437740d68b1902474c6c73c
#
_entry.id   c1e94eb13437740d68b1902474c6c73c
#
_cell.length_a   1.000
_cell.length_b   1.000
_cell.length_c   1.000
_cell.angle_alpha   90.00
_cell.angle_beta   90.00
_cell.angle_gamma   90.00
#
_symmetry.space_group_name_H-M   'P 1'
#
loop_
_entity.id
_entity.type
_entity.pdbx_description
1 polymer ?
#
loop_
_entity_poly.entity_id
_entity_poly.type
_entity_poly.pdbx_seq_one_letter_code
_entity_poly.pdbx_strand_id
1 'polypeptide(L)'
;MTLQQAELPAPGPDARAASAALSRLIAEEIGAHGGWLSFARYMELALYAPGLGYYAGGAHKFGDHQEGGDFLTAPELTPLFAAALARQVAQVIAASSPQVIEAGAGSGRLAADLLTALAAMDCLPERYRILELSGELRARQQATLAARAPQFADRVEWLDELPEHFSGCLVGNELLDAMPTHALRWSDGTDEAALLERGVGLKDSELAAAERPATGALLAAAEALGIRAPYRGEISLAARSWVSELARRLEQGALLLIDYGLPRHELYHPLRDGGTLRCHYRHRVHEDPFWFPGLSDITTHVDFTAVAEAGFDAGLKVLGFTSQANFLLNCGIGDLLQTSKVDAGDTASADDLRARGAVNVLLSPNEMGELFKVIALGRGVPGPLLGFARADRVHAL
;
A
#
# COMPACT_ATOMS: atom_id res chain seq x y z
N MET A 1 22.89 -4.20 15.39
CA MET A 1 22.49 -5.57 15.76
C MET A 1 22.11 -6.27 14.48
N THR A 2 22.92 -7.23 14.02
CA THR A 2 22.61 -8.07 12.86
C THR A 2 21.43 -8.94 13.26
N LEU A 3 20.26 -8.68 12.68
CA LEU A 3 19.13 -9.59 12.76
C LEU A 3 19.61 -10.92 12.18
N GLN A 4 19.67 -11.96 13.00
CA GLN A 4 19.85 -13.32 12.50
C GLN A 4 18.72 -13.56 11.49
N GLN A 5 19.08 -13.73 10.21
CA GLN A 5 18.13 -14.17 9.19
C GLN A 5 17.56 -15.51 9.65
N ALA A 6 16.34 -15.49 10.17
CA ALA A 6 15.62 -16.71 10.49
C ALA A 6 15.44 -17.48 9.17
N GLU A 7 15.84 -18.74 9.16
CA GLU A 7 15.71 -19.61 7.99
C GLU A 7 14.28 -19.58 7.46
N LEU A 8 14.11 -19.17 6.19
CA LEU A 8 12.79 -19.11 5.57
C LEU A 8 12.23 -20.53 5.42
N PRO A 9 10.94 -20.76 5.71
CA PRO A 9 10.34 -22.07 5.51
C PRO A 9 10.33 -22.44 4.03
N ALA A 10 10.79 -23.65 3.71
CA ALA A 10 10.86 -24.10 2.34
C ALA A 10 9.47 -24.13 1.69
N PRO A 11 9.32 -23.59 0.45
CA PRO A 11 8.04 -23.67 -0.27
C PRO A 11 7.64 -25.11 -0.60
N GLY A 12 6.33 -25.39 -0.62
CA GLY A 12 5.80 -26.66 -1.07
C GLY A 12 6.05 -26.92 -2.57
N PRO A 13 5.82 -28.16 -3.05
CA PRO A 13 6.08 -28.53 -4.45
C PRO A 13 5.35 -27.64 -5.47
N ASP A 14 4.07 -27.36 -5.26
CA ASP A 14 3.26 -26.55 -6.16
C ASP A 14 3.73 -25.09 -6.21
N ALA A 15 4.05 -24.51 -5.06
CA ALA A 15 4.60 -23.16 -4.97
C ALA A 15 5.95 -23.08 -5.69
N ARG A 16 6.83 -24.06 -5.53
CA ARG A 16 8.10 -24.12 -6.28
C ARG A 16 7.88 -24.24 -7.79
N ALA A 17 6.91 -25.03 -8.23
CA ALA A 17 6.57 -25.16 -9.64
C ALA A 17 6.04 -23.85 -10.23
N ALA A 18 5.18 -23.13 -9.52
CA ALA A 18 4.67 -21.82 -9.91
C ALA A 18 5.80 -20.78 -9.99
N SER A 19 6.67 -20.72 -8.99
CA SER A 19 7.83 -19.82 -8.99
C SER A 19 8.80 -20.13 -10.13
N ALA A 20 9.05 -21.41 -10.42
CA ALA A 20 9.87 -21.81 -11.56
C ALA A 20 9.24 -21.42 -12.91
N ALA A 21 7.91 -21.46 -13.02
CA ALA A 21 7.20 -20.98 -14.21
C ALA A 21 7.35 -19.46 -14.37
N LEU A 22 7.19 -18.70 -13.29
CA LEU A 22 7.40 -17.24 -13.30
C LEU A 22 8.86 -16.88 -13.61
N SER A 23 9.82 -17.59 -13.04
CA SER A 23 11.24 -17.37 -13.31
C SER A 23 11.59 -17.56 -14.80
N ARG A 24 10.98 -18.56 -15.48
CA ARG A 24 11.11 -18.73 -16.92
C ARG A 24 10.54 -17.56 -17.71
N LEU A 25 9.33 -17.11 -17.37
CA LEU A 25 8.69 -15.96 -17.99
C LEU A 25 9.57 -14.70 -17.87
N ILE A 26 10.13 -14.45 -16.67
CA ILE A 26 11.05 -13.33 -16.43
C ILE A 26 12.33 -13.50 -17.27
N ALA A 27 12.91 -14.70 -17.33
CA ALA A 27 14.11 -14.98 -18.12
C ALA A 27 13.88 -14.77 -19.64
N GLU A 28 12.74 -15.16 -20.16
CA GLU A 28 12.33 -14.91 -21.55
C GLU A 28 12.22 -13.40 -21.82
N GLU A 29 11.60 -12.65 -20.90
CA GLU A 29 11.47 -11.21 -21.03
C GLU A 29 12.83 -10.50 -20.94
N ILE A 30 13.74 -10.93 -20.05
CA ILE A 30 15.13 -10.47 -20.00
C ILE A 30 15.80 -10.68 -21.35
N GLY A 31 15.67 -11.87 -21.95
CA GLY A 31 16.24 -12.18 -23.26
C GLY A 31 15.69 -11.28 -24.37
N ALA A 32 14.38 -11.03 -24.38
CA ALA A 32 13.72 -10.14 -25.35
C ALA A 32 14.15 -8.67 -25.23
N HIS A 33 14.60 -8.24 -24.03
CA HIS A 33 15.04 -6.87 -23.74
C HIS A 33 16.56 -6.71 -23.66
N GLY A 34 17.32 -7.51 -24.38
CA GLY A 34 18.77 -7.36 -24.49
C GLY A 34 19.55 -7.76 -23.24
N GLY A 35 19.01 -8.71 -22.46
CA GLY A 35 19.68 -9.31 -21.30
C GLY A 35 19.47 -8.57 -19.98
N TRP A 36 18.54 -7.60 -19.92
CA TRP A 36 18.32 -6.81 -18.73
C TRP A 36 16.88 -6.29 -18.61
N LEU A 37 16.32 -6.29 -17.38
CA LEU A 37 15.06 -5.64 -17.04
C LEU A 37 15.29 -4.65 -15.88
N SER A 38 14.52 -3.56 -15.83
CA SER A 38 14.47 -2.70 -14.65
C SER A 38 13.91 -3.48 -13.44
N PHE A 39 14.32 -3.10 -12.24
CA PHE A 39 13.73 -3.69 -11.03
C PHE A 39 12.22 -3.42 -10.96
N ALA A 40 11.77 -2.26 -11.42
CA ALA A 40 10.33 -1.95 -11.51
C ALA A 40 9.57 -2.97 -12.37
N ARG A 41 10.11 -3.35 -13.55
CA ARG A 41 9.46 -4.36 -14.39
C ARG A 41 9.52 -5.76 -13.77
N TYR A 42 10.65 -6.10 -13.15
CA TYR A 42 10.76 -7.34 -12.39
C TYR A 42 9.72 -7.41 -11.26
N MET A 43 9.60 -6.36 -10.44
CA MET A 43 8.64 -6.27 -9.34
C MET A 43 7.19 -6.38 -9.85
N GLU A 44 6.88 -5.74 -10.97
CA GLU A 44 5.59 -5.86 -11.63
C GLU A 44 5.25 -7.31 -12.00
N LEU A 45 6.21 -8.03 -12.60
CA LEU A 45 6.01 -9.45 -12.92
C LEU A 45 5.92 -10.32 -11.67
N ALA A 46 6.80 -10.10 -10.69
CA ALA A 46 6.82 -10.87 -9.46
C ALA A 46 5.53 -10.73 -8.65
N LEU A 47 4.91 -9.54 -8.67
CA LEU A 47 3.69 -9.27 -7.92
C LEU A 47 2.41 -9.52 -8.71
N TYR A 48 2.38 -9.18 -10.02
CA TYR A 48 1.14 -9.05 -10.77
C TYR A 48 1.05 -9.93 -12.03
N ALA A 49 2.07 -10.74 -12.37
CA ALA A 49 1.98 -11.62 -13.54
C ALA A 49 0.73 -12.53 -13.45
N PRO A 50 -0.14 -12.54 -14.48
CA PRO A 50 -1.40 -13.30 -14.44
C PRO A 50 -1.18 -14.78 -14.08
N GLY A 51 -1.84 -15.26 -13.04
CA GLY A 51 -1.78 -16.65 -12.55
C GLY A 51 -0.46 -17.07 -11.89
N LEU A 52 0.57 -16.23 -11.86
CA LEU A 52 1.91 -16.57 -11.34
C LEU A 52 2.44 -15.56 -10.31
N GLY A 53 2.07 -14.30 -10.44
CA GLY A 53 2.52 -13.24 -9.54
C GLY A 53 1.93 -13.37 -8.14
N TYR A 54 2.56 -12.74 -7.17
CA TYR A 54 2.16 -12.81 -5.77
C TYR A 54 0.67 -12.49 -5.57
N TYR A 55 0.14 -11.41 -6.13
CA TYR A 55 -1.28 -11.01 -6.01
C TYR A 55 -2.22 -11.71 -7.00
N ALA A 56 -1.69 -12.44 -7.99
CA ALA A 56 -2.47 -13.07 -9.04
C ALA A 56 -2.38 -14.62 -9.06
N GLY A 57 -1.65 -15.24 -8.13
CA GLY A 57 -1.24 -16.66 -8.21
C GLY A 57 -1.90 -17.63 -7.22
N GLY A 58 -3.15 -17.45 -6.80
CA GLY A 58 -3.96 -18.49 -6.13
C GLY A 58 -3.62 -18.88 -4.68
N ALA A 59 -2.62 -18.30 -4.04
CA ALA A 59 -2.27 -18.63 -2.66
C ALA A 59 -3.01 -17.76 -1.62
N HIS A 60 -3.34 -18.31 -0.44
CA HIS A 60 -3.86 -17.51 0.68
C HIS A 60 -2.78 -16.55 1.19
N LYS A 61 -2.98 -15.24 1.02
CA LYS A 61 -1.97 -14.20 1.26
C LYS A 61 -2.33 -13.22 2.37
N PHE A 62 -3.62 -13.05 2.63
CA PHE A 62 -4.14 -12.19 3.70
C PHE A 62 -4.74 -13.06 4.81
N GLY A 63 -4.54 -12.66 6.06
CA GLY A 63 -5.09 -13.34 7.22
C GLY A 63 -4.06 -13.59 8.31
N ASP A 64 -4.53 -14.10 9.47
CA ASP A 64 -3.66 -14.43 10.60
C ASP A 64 -2.91 -15.77 10.39
N HIS A 65 -2.07 -16.14 11.37
CA HIS A 65 -1.31 -17.40 11.35
C HIS A 65 -2.18 -18.65 11.24
N GLN A 66 -3.47 -18.59 11.61
CA GLN A 66 -4.40 -19.72 11.53
C GLN A 66 -5.01 -19.83 10.14
N GLU A 67 -5.15 -18.69 9.44
CA GLU A 67 -5.68 -18.63 8.08
C GLU A 67 -4.59 -18.73 7.00
N GLY A 68 -3.29 -18.76 7.38
CA GLY A 68 -2.17 -18.94 6.45
C GLY A 68 -1.78 -17.69 5.67
N GLY A 69 -2.14 -16.50 6.14
CA GLY A 69 -1.73 -15.22 5.53
C GLY A 69 -0.23 -14.93 5.70
N ASP A 70 0.35 -14.11 4.83
CA ASP A 70 1.76 -13.71 4.89
C ASP A 70 1.99 -12.49 5.79
N PHE A 71 0.99 -11.62 5.92
CA PHE A 71 1.01 -10.42 6.76
C PHE A 71 -0.40 -10.01 7.18
N LEU A 72 -0.47 -9.20 8.24
CA LEU A 72 -1.70 -8.73 8.84
C LEU A 72 -1.81 -7.22 8.62
N THR A 73 -2.77 -6.81 7.80
CA THR A 73 -3.03 -5.40 7.51
C THR A 73 -3.94 -4.75 8.56
N ALA A 74 -3.96 -3.43 8.63
CA ALA A 74 -4.79 -2.69 9.59
C ALA A 74 -6.28 -3.07 9.57
N PRO A 75 -6.94 -3.26 8.40
CA PRO A 75 -8.33 -3.73 8.33
C PRO A 75 -8.55 -5.14 8.90
N GLU A 76 -7.55 -6.02 8.82
CA GLU A 76 -7.67 -7.39 9.32
C GLU A 76 -7.59 -7.47 10.86
N LEU A 77 -6.92 -6.49 11.48
CA LEU A 77 -6.74 -6.44 12.94
C LEU A 77 -8.06 -6.22 13.68
N THR A 78 -8.86 -5.26 13.22
CA THR A 78 -10.08 -4.87 13.94
C THR A 78 -11.02 -4.03 13.08
N PRO A 79 -12.34 -4.21 13.17
CA PRO A 79 -13.32 -3.35 12.48
C PRO A 79 -13.29 -1.90 13.00
N LEU A 80 -12.64 -1.61 14.14
CA LEU A 80 -12.51 -0.25 14.67
C LEU A 80 -11.65 0.64 13.78
N PHE A 81 -10.71 0.07 13.01
CA PHE A 81 -9.97 0.80 11.98
C PHE A 81 -10.92 1.37 10.92
N ALA A 82 -11.76 0.52 10.33
CA ALA A 82 -12.75 0.94 9.35
C ALA A 82 -13.78 1.91 9.95
N ALA A 83 -14.21 1.69 11.20
CA ALA A 83 -15.16 2.59 11.88
C ALA A 83 -14.57 4.00 12.12
N ALA A 84 -13.29 4.11 12.45
CA ALA A 84 -12.61 5.39 12.56
C ALA A 84 -12.47 6.07 11.19
N LEU A 85 -12.01 5.32 10.16
CA LEU A 85 -11.88 5.81 8.79
C LEU A 85 -13.23 6.27 8.23
N ALA A 86 -14.33 5.57 8.54
CA ALA A 86 -15.68 5.91 8.12
C ALA A 86 -16.09 7.33 8.50
N ARG A 87 -15.68 7.83 9.67
CA ARG A 87 -15.95 9.20 10.09
C ARG A 87 -15.33 10.25 9.17
N GLN A 88 -14.11 9.98 8.71
CA GLN A 88 -13.45 10.85 7.73
C GLN A 88 -14.08 10.71 6.35
N VAL A 89 -14.38 9.49 5.90
CA VAL A 89 -15.05 9.24 4.62
C VAL A 89 -16.41 9.92 4.58
N ALA A 90 -17.21 9.81 5.65
CA ALA A 90 -18.50 10.48 5.76
C ALA A 90 -18.40 12.00 5.57
N GLN A 91 -17.38 12.64 6.16
CA GLN A 91 -17.14 14.08 5.96
C GLN A 91 -16.87 14.41 4.49
N VAL A 92 -16.07 13.60 3.80
CA VAL A 92 -15.72 13.82 2.39
C VAL A 92 -16.92 13.63 1.48
N ILE A 93 -17.66 12.53 1.62
CA ILE A 93 -18.81 12.24 0.75
C ILE A 93 -19.96 13.23 0.98
N ALA A 94 -20.17 13.70 2.22
CA ALA A 94 -21.16 14.73 2.52
C ALA A 94 -20.82 16.10 1.87
N ALA A 95 -19.53 16.37 1.65
CA ALA A 95 -19.04 17.59 1.02
C ALA A 95 -18.88 17.49 -0.50
N SER A 96 -19.07 16.31 -1.10
CA SER A 96 -18.83 16.07 -2.52
C SER A 96 -19.95 15.22 -3.16
N SER A 97 -19.79 13.92 -3.18
CA SER A 97 -20.76 12.98 -3.75
C SER A 97 -20.84 11.71 -2.87
N PRO A 98 -22.03 11.08 -2.71
CA PRO A 98 -22.20 9.88 -1.90
C PRO A 98 -21.62 8.63 -2.61
N GLN A 99 -20.37 8.70 -3.02
CA GLN A 99 -19.64 7.65 -3.70
C GLN A 99 -18.30 7.39 -3.01
N VAL A 100 -17.95 6.11 -2.89
CA VAL A 100 -16.65 5.66 -2.42
C VAL A 100 -16.02 4.77 -3.48
N ILE A 101 -14.73 4.97 -3.74
CA ILE A 101 -13.89 4.05 -4.52
C ILE A 101 -12.82 3.51 -3.58
N GLU A 102 -12.69 2.21 -3.48
CA GLU A 102 -11.57 1.55 -2.81
C GLU A 102 -10.65 0.95 -3.86
N ALA A 103 -9.38 1.32 -3.81
CA ALA A 103 -8.36 0.76 -4.69
C ALA A 103 -7.52 -0.27 -3.91
N GLY A 104 -7.43 -1.51 -4.43
CA GLY A 104 -6.69 -2.57 -3.77
C GLY A 104 -7.36 -3.07 -2.49
N ALA A 105 -8.60 -3.55 -2.57
CA ALA A 105 -9.40 -3.95 -1.42
C ALA A 105 -8.93 -5.26 -0.72
N GLY A 106 -7.86 -5.88 -1.19
CA GLY A 106 -7.27 -7.08 -0.61
C GLY A 106 -8.30 -8.20 -0.39
N SER A 107 -8.58 -8.54 0.87
CA SER A 107 -9.58 -9.53 1.24
C SER A 107 -11.04 -9.05 1.10
N GLY A 108 -11.29 -7.75 0.93
CA GLY A 108 -12.61 -7.11 0.98
C GLY A 108 -13.08 -6.80 2.42
N ARG A 109 -12.21 -6.98 3.42
CA ARG A 109 -12.55 -6.73 4.82
C ARG A 109 -12.82 -5.26 5.09
N LEU A 110 -11.98 -4.36 4.57
CA LEU A 110 -12.18 -2.92 4.73
C LEU A 110 -13.51 -2.49 4.11
N ALA A 111 -13.84 -2.93 2.89
CA ALA A 111 -15.12 -2.63 2.23
C ALA A 111 -16.32 -3.01 3.10
N ALA A 112 -16.34 -4.24 3.62
CA ALA A 112 -17.45 -4.76 4.44
C ALA A 112 -17.62 -3.97 5.75
N ASP A 113 -16.52 -3.72 6.46
CA ASP A 113 -16.53 -3.05 7.76
C ASP A 113 -16.80 -1.53 7.57
N LEU A 114 -16.29 -0.90 6.49
CA LEU A 114 -16.53 0.51 6.16
C LEU A 114 -17.99 0.77 5.80
N LEU A 115 -18.60 -0.07 4.95
CA LEU A 115 -20.02 0.01 4.62
C LEU A 115 -20.89 -0.12 5.87
N THR A 116 -20.55 -1.07 6.75
CA THR A 116 -21.28 -1.27 8.03
C THR A 116 -21.18 -0.03 8.92
N ALA A 117 -19.99 0.56 9.05
CA ALA A 117 -19.78 1.74 9.86
C ALA A 117 -20.48 2.99 9.28
N LEU A 118 -20.44 3.18 7.96
CA LEU A 118 -21.14 4.29 7.29
C LEU A 118 -22.67 4.16 7.42
N ALA A 119 -23.20 2.94 7.33
CA ALA A 119 -24.63 2.70 7.53
C ALA A 119 -25.06 3.03 8.98
N ALA A 120 -24.25 2.69 9.98
CA ALA A 120 -24.52 3.02 11.38
C ALA A 120 -24.53 4.54 11.67
N MET A 121 -23.95 5.35 10.78
CA MET A 121 -23.92 6.81 10.86
C MET A 121 -24.93 7.49 9.93
N ASP A 122 -25.85 6.74 9.28
CA ASP A 122 -26.77 7.24 8.25
C ASP A 122 -26.05 7.95 7.07
N CYS A 123 -24.80 7.54 6.80
CA CYS A 123 -23.93 8.08 5.75
C CYS A 123 -23.58 7.04 4.69
N LEU A 124 -24.46 6.07 4.46
CA LEU A 124 -24.22 4.99 3.49
C LEU A 124 -24.09 5.56 2.07
N PRO A 125 -22.98 5.26 1.33
CA PRO A 125 -22.82 5.75 -0.03
C PRO A 125 -23.85 5.12 -0.97
N GLU A 126 -24.24 5.84 -2.02
CA GLU A 126 -25.07 5.29 -3.09
C GLU A 126 -24.33 4.19 -3.87
N ARG A 127 -23.03 4.37 -4.06
CA ARG A 127 -22.14 3.43 -4.75
C ARG A 127 -20.85 3.25 -3.97
N TYR A 128 -20.46 2.00 -3.79
CA TYR A 128 -19.15 1.58 -3.29
C TYR A 128 -18.47 0.80 -4.41
N ARG A 129 -17.40 1.33 -4.96
CA ARG A 129 -16.70 0.74 -6.09
C ARG A 129 -15.36 0.21 -5.66
N ILE A 130 -15.02 -1.00 -6.09
CA ILE A 130 -13.73 -1.63 -5.80
C ILE A 130 -12.95 -1.72 -7.11
N LEU A 131 -11.83 -1.01 -7.18
CA LEU A 131 -10.88 -1.16 -8.28
C LEU A 131 -9.95 -2.34 -7.97
N GLU A 132 -10.15 -3.45 -8.68
CA GLU A 132 -9.42 -4.69 -8.49
C GLU A 132 -9.19 -5.39 -9.82
N LEU A 133 -7.91 -5.61 -10.16
CA LEU A 133 -7.51 -6.23 -11.43
C LEU A 133 -7.37 -7.75 -11.33
N SER A 134 -7.15 -8.27 -10.12
CA SER A 134 -7.03 -9.71 -9.88
C SER A 134 -8.41 -10.35 -9.77
N GLY A 135 -8.74 -11.24 -10.71
CA GLY A 135 -9.99 -12.01 -10.67
C GLY A 135 -10.13 -12.90 -9.43
N GLU A 136 -9.01 -13.37 -8.88
CA GLU A 136 -8.98 -14.15 -7.64
C GLU A 136 -9.30 -13.29 -6.41
N LEU A 137 -8.62 -12.13 -6.27
CA LEU A 137 -8.93 -11.20 -5.18
C LEU A 137 -10.37 -10.71 -5.27
N ARG A 138 -10.87 -10.42 -6.48
CA ARG A 138 -12.28 -10.08 -6.69
C ARG A 138 -13.23 -11.16 -6.19
N ALA A 139 -12.98 -12.43 -6.51
CA ALA A 139 -13.81 -13.55 -6.01
C ALA A 139 -13.76 -13.65 -4.48
N ARG A 140 -12.61 -13.44 -3.87
CA ARG A 140 -12.44 -13.41 -2.41
C ARG A 140 -13.19 -12.22 -1.79
N GLN A 141 -13.09 -11.04 -2.35
CA GLN A 141 -13.82 -9.84 -1.92
C GLN A 141 -15.34 -10.07 -1.97
N GLN A 142 -15.84 -10.69 -3.06
CA GLN A 142 -17.25 -11.07 -3.18
C GLN A 142 -17.70 -12.02 -2.07
N ALA A 143 -16.90 -13.05 -1.79
CA ALA A 143 -17.19 -14.00 -0.71
C ALA A 143 -17.19 -13.32 0.67
N THR A 144 -16.22 -12.44 0.94
CA THR A 144 -16.14 -11.67 2.20
C THR A 144 -17.35 -10.77 2.38
N LEU A 145 -17.71 -10.01 1.35
CA LEU A 145 -18.87 -9.11 1.38
C LEU A 145 -20.19 -9.89 1.55
N ALA A 146 -20.36 -11.01 0.83
CA ALA A 146 -21.53 -11.86 0.98
C ALA A 146 -21.67 -12.45 2.40
N ALA A 147 -20.55 -12.76 3.05
CA ALA A 147 -20.54 -13.30 4.40
C ALA A 147 -20.74 -12.24 5.49
N ARG A 148 -20.15 -11.04 5.32
CA ARG A 148 -20.06 -10.03 6.39
C ARG A 148 -21.01 -8.85 6.24
N ALA A 149 -21.37 -8.51 5.01
CA ALA A 149 -22.17 -7.32 4.69
C ALA A 149 -23.17 -7.58 3.55
N PRO A 150 -23.92 -8.70 3.56
CA PRO A 150 -24.81 -9.10 2.45
C PRO A 150 -25.89 -8.06 2.15
N GLN A 151 -26.30 -7.29 3.13
CA GLN A 151 -27.31 -6.23 3.00
C GLN A 151 -26.86 -5.04 2.12
N PHE A 152 -25.57 -4.96 1.76
CA PHE A 152 -25.03 -3.89 0.93
C PHE A 152 -24.57 -4.38 -0.46
N ALA A 153 -24.84 -5.64 -0.82
CA ALA A 153 -24.38 -6.24 -2.07
C ALA A 153 -24.79 -5.43 -3.31
N ASP A 154 -25.99 -4.87 -3.32
CA ASP A 154 -26.53 -4.08 -4.45
C ASP A 154 -25.82 -2.71 -4.63
N ARG A 155 -24.99 -2.30 -3.68
CA ARG A 155 -24.25 -1.03 -3.72
C ARG A 155 -22.81 -1.21 -4.15
N VAL A 156 -22.29 -2.44 -4.14
CA VAL A 156 -20.90 -2.74 -4.46
C VAL A 156 -20.73 -3.09 -5.93
N GLU A 157 -19.83 -2.41 -6.59
CA GLU A 157 -19.46 -2.62 -7.99
C GLU A 157 -17.95 -2.86 -8.09
N TRP A 158 -17.53 -3.81 -8.94
CA TRP A 158 -16.11 -4.02 -9.24
C TRP A 158 -15.75 -3.33 -10.56
N LEU A 159 -14.66 -2.56 -10.52
CA LEU A 159 -14.11 -1.86 -11.67
C LEU A 159 -12.87 -2.61 -12.19
N ASP A 160 -12.75 -2.69 -13.52
CA ASP A 160 -11.55 -3.18 -14.22
C ASP A 160 -10.57 -2.03 -14.52
N GLU A 161 -11.08 -0.79 -14.53
CA GLU A 161 -10.30 0.42 -14.77
C GLU A 161 -10.88 1.61 -13.99
N LEU A 162 -10.07 2.63 -13.80
CA LEU A 162 -10.53 3.88 -13.19
C LEU A 162 -11.59 4.55 -14.10
N PRO A 163 -12.70 5.05 -13.55
CA PRO A 163 -13.67 5.83 -14.31
C PRO A 163 -12.98 7.08 -14.90
N GLU A 164 -13.47 7.54 -16.05
CA GLU A 164 -12.91 8.72 -16.72
C GLU A 164 -12.98 9.96 -15.81
N HIS A 165 -14.08 10.11 -15.06
CA HIS A 165 -14.27 11.13 -14.04
C HIS A 165 -14.98 10.52 -12.84
N PHE A 166 -14.67 11.03 -11.64
CA PHE A 166 -15.38 10.64 -10.42
C PHE A 166 -15.42 11.78 -9.40
N SER A 167 -16.45 11.73 -8.55
CA SER A 167 -16.58 12.58 -7.37
C SER A 167 -16.86 11.71 -6.15
N GLY A 168 -16.43 12.16 -4.95
CA GLY A 168 -16.57 11.40 -3.71
C GLY A 168 -15.26 11.14 -3.01
N CYS A 169 -15.14 10.01 -2.36
CA CYS A 169 -13.95 9.62 -1.62
C CYS A 169 -13.27 8.41 -2.27
N LEU A 170 -11.99 8.51 -2.61
CA LEU A 170 -11.18 7.35 -2.95
C LEU A 170 -10.31 6.98 -1.74
N VAL A 171 -10.31 5.71 -1.38
CA VAL A 171 -9.49 5.13 -0.31
C VAL A 171 -8.51 4.13 -0.90
N GLY A 172 -7.24 4.24 -0.52
CA GLY A 172 -6.20 3.25 -0.79
C GLY A 172 -5.45 2.96 0.51
N ASN A 173 -5.44 1.70 0.93
CA ASN A 173 -4.73 1.24 2.12
C ASN A 173 -3.71 0.19 1.72
N GLU A 174 -2.42 0.43 2.02
CA GLU A 174 -1.32 -0.49 1.67
C GLU A 174 -1.35 -0.84 0.18
N LEU A 175 -1.25 0.18 -0.67
CA LEU A 175 -1.34 0.07 -2.11
C LEU A 175 -0.10 0.62 -2.82
N LEU A 176 0.42 1.75 -2.33
CA LEU A 176 1.53 2.45 -2.98
C LEU A 176 2.88 1.77 -2.77
N ASP A 177 3.05 1.09 -1.65
CA ASP A 177 4.25 0.34 -1.25
C ASP A 177 4.54 -0.86 -2.16
N ALA A 178 3.49 -1.48 -2.71
CA ALA A 178 3.55 -2.59 -3.66
C ALA A 178 3.58 -2.15 -5.13
N MET A 179 3.56 -0.84 -5.41
CA MET A 179 3.67 -0.35 -6.79
C MET A 179 5.10 -0.50 -7.34
N PRO A 180 5.24 -0.85 -8.63
CA PRO A 180 6.54 -1.06 -9.25
C PRO A 180 7.52 0.07 -8.99
N THR A 181 8.71 -0.27 -8.50
CA THR A 181 9.70 0.68 -7.99
C THR A 181 11.05 0.44 -8.65
N HIS A 182 11.70 1.51 -9.10
CA HIS A 182 13.08 1.47 -9.60
C HIS A 182 14.06 1.47 -8.43
N ALA A 183 15.00 0.55 -8.42
CA ALA A 183 16.11 0.52 -7.48
C ALA A 183 17.32 1.26 -8.07
N LEU A 184 17.97 2.08 -7.28
CA LEU A 184 19.03 2.97 -7.71
C LEU A 184 20.27 2.87 -6.80
N ARG A 185 21.42 3.16 -7.37
CA ARG A 185 22.67 3.36 -6.66
C ARG A 185 23.38 4.63 -7.12
N TRP A 186 23.62 5.53 -6.18
CA TRP A 186 24.48 6.69 -6.34
C TRP A 186 25.94 6.26 -6.09
N SER A 187 26.75 6.33 -7.15
CA SER A 187 28.15 5.89 -7.13
C SER A 187 29.05 6.95 -6.47
N ASP A 188 30.09 6.50 -5.78
CA ASP A 188 31.14 7.34 -5.19
C ASP A 188 32.18 7.85 -6.20
N GLY A 189 31.94 7.66 -7.49
CA GLY A 189 32.83 8.07 -8.57
C GLY A 189 33.80 6.98 -9.05
N THR A 190 33.64 5.74 -8.58
CA THR A 190 34.41 4.58 -9.05
C THR A 190 33.81 3.94 -10.31
N ASP A 191 32.57 4.27 -10.66
CA ASP A 191 31.84 3.76 -11.81
C ASP A 191 31.87 4.75 -12.99
N GLU A 192 31.55 4.26 -14.19
CA GLU A 192 31.43 5.08 -15.41
C GLU A 192 30.30 6.13 -15.32
N ALA A 193 29.27 5.89 -14.49
CA ALA A 193 28.17 6.80 -14.26
C ALA A 193 27.96 7.07 -12.77
N ALA A 194 27.64 8.31 -12.45
CA ALA A 194 27.36 8.73 -11.07
C ALA A 194 26.07 8.13 -10.52
N LEU A 195 25.13 7.73 -11.39
CA LEU A 195 23.84 7.15 -11.02
C LEU A 195 23.57 5.89 -11.84
N LEU A 196 23.39 4.78 -11.17
CA LEU A 196 23.11 3.48 -11.74
C LEU A 196 21.72 3.01 -11.40
N GLU A 197 20.98 2.53 -12.39
CA GLU A 197 19.74 1.78 -12.20
C GLU A 197 20.10 0.31 -11.96
N ARG A 198 19.64 -0.20 -10.82
CA ARG A 198 19.77 -1.61 -10.46
C ARG A 198 18.56 -2.36 -11.00
N GLY A 199 18.82 -3.35 -11.83
CA GLY A 199 17.80 -4.18 -12.45
C GLY A 199 18.16 -5.64 -12.32
N VAL A 200 17.62 -6.45 -13.23
CA VAL A 200 17.70 -7.91 -13.20
C VAL A 200 18.24 -8.42 -14.53
N GLY A 201 19.25 -9.27 -14.49
CA GLY A 201 19.80 -10.01 -15.59
C GLY A 201 19.88 -11.50 -15.27
N LEU A 202 20.54 -12.26 -16.14
CA LEU A 202 20.83 -13.68 -15.93
C LEU A 202 22.32 -13.89 -15.72
N LYS A 203 22.66 -14.63 -14.67
CA LYS A 203 24.02 -15.15 -14.42
C LYS A 203 23.89 -16.65 -14.21
N ASP A 204 24.62 -17.43 -15.03
CA ASP A 204 24.55 -18.91 -14.98
C ASP A 204 23.11 -19.47 -15.07
N SER A 205 22.25 -18.79 -15.86
CA SER A 205 20.82 -19.05 -16.04
C SER A 205 19.93 -18.76 -14.82
N GLU A 206 20.46 -18.18 -13.76
CA GLU A 206 19.73 -17.73 -12.59
C GLU A 206 19.52 -16.20 -12.61
N LEU A 207 18.42 -15.74 -12.00
CA LEU A 207 18.14 -14.30 -11.85
C LEU A 207 19.20 -13.67 -10.93
N ALA A 208 19.79 -12.58 -11.39
CA ALA A 208 20.81 -11.87 -10.64
C ALA A 208 20.68 -10.36 -10.83
N ALA A 209 21.10 -9.60 -9.81
CA ALA A 209 21.18 -8.15 -9.92
C ALA A 209 22.18 -7.74 -11.03
N ALA A 210 21.77 -6.80 -11.86
CA ALA A 210 22.59 -6.19 -12.90
C ALA A 210 22.35 -4.67 -12.91
N GLU A 211 23.41 -3.90 -13.20
CA GLU A 211 23.34 -2.43 -13.14
C GLU A 211 23.64 -1.84 -14.51
N ARG A 212 23.01 -0.71 -14.82
CA ARG A 212 23.31 0.12 -15.99
C ARG A 212 23.15 1.61 -15.63
N PRO A 213 23.73 2.54 -16.38
CA PRO A 213 23.47 3.97 -16.18
C PRO A 213 21.98 4.29 -16.19
N ALA A 214 21.51 5.04 -15.19
CA ALA A 214 20.14 5.55 -15.17
C ALA A 214 19.94 6.58 -16.29
N THR A 215 18.77 6.60 -16.91
CA THR A 215 18.46 7.47 -18.05
C THR A 215 17.04 8.06 -17.97
N GLY A 216 16.76 9.08 -18.78
CA GLY A 216 15.41 9.60 -18.99
C GLY A 216 14.75 10.16 -17.72
N ALA A 217 13.47 9.87 -17.55
CA ALA A 217 12.68 10.38 -16.42
C ALA A 217 13.19 9.89 -15.05
N LEU A 218 13.75 8.68 -15.00
CA LEU A 218 14.32 8.12 -13.77
C LEU A 218 15.57 8.89 -13.34
N LEU A 219 16.48 9.18 -14.28
CA LEU A 219 17.67 9.99 -14.03
C LEU A 219 17.26 11.37 -13.49
N ALA A 220 16.35 12.07 -14.18
CA ALA A 220 15.88 13.38 -13.78
C ALA A 220 15.23 13.37 -12.37
N ALA A 221 14.41 12.35 -12.08
CA ALA A 221 13.79 12.21 -10.77
C ALA A 221 14.83 11.97 -9.66
N ALA A 222 15.84 11.15 -9.93
CA ALA A 222 16.89 10.84 -8.97
C ALA A 222 17.86 12.01 -8.74
N GLU A 223 18.20 12.78 -9.77
CA GLU A 223 19.01 13.99 -9.66
C GLU A 223 18.32 15.07 -8.82
N ALA A 224 16.98 15.20 -8.98
CA ALA A 224 16.17 16.15 -8.21
C ALA A 224 16.16 15.87 -6.70
N LEU A 225 16.48 14.62 -6.26
CA LEU A 225 16.59 14.30 -4.84
C LEU A 225 17.82 14.90 -4.16
N GLY A 226 18.88 15.28 -4.92
CA GLY A 226 20.09 15.87 -4.39
C GLY A 226 20.85 14.95 -3.41
N ILE A 227 20.73 13.66 -3.56
CA ILE A 227 21.33 12.64 -2.68
C ILE A 227 22.86 12.66 -2.87
N ARG A 228 23.59 12.59 -1.76
CA ARG A 228 25.04 12.43 -1.76
C ARG A 228 25.42 10.96 -1.80
N ALA A 229 26.31 10.63 -2.74
CA ALA A 229 26.91 9.29 -2.84
C ALA A 229 27.93 9.01 -1.70
N PRO A 230 28.18 7.73 -1.32
CA PRO A 230 27.48 6.56 -1.85
C PRO A 230 26.11 6.39 -1.21
N TYR A 231 25.11 5.96 -1.98
CA TYR A 231 23.76 5.75 -1.49
C TYR A 231 23.03 4.68 -2.33
N ARG A 232 22.07 3.99 -1.74
CA ARG A 232 21.10 3.12 -2.42
C ARG A 232 19.71 3.50 -1.98
N GLY A 233 18.76 3.46 -2.92
CA GLY A 233 17.37 3.79 -2.61
C GLY A 233 16.45 3.44 -3.76
N GLU A 234 15.17 3.67 -3.56
CA GLU A 234 14.12 3.32 -4.49
C GLU A 234 13.33 4.56 -4.90
N ILE A 235 12.83 4.58 -6.14
CA ILE A 235 11.91 5.61 -6.66
C ILE A 235 10.77 4.91 -7.40
N SER A 236 9.52 5.08 -6.95
CA SER A 236 8.35 4.61 -7.68
C SER A 236 7.82 5.71 -8.61
N LEU A 237 8.15 5.62 -9.89
CA LEU A 237 7.53 6.45 -10.94
C LEU A 237 6.08 6.02 -11.18
N ALA A 238 5.76 4.74 -10.93
CA ALA A 238 4.41 4.20 -11.06
C ALA A 238 3.45 4.84 -10.06
N ALA A 239 3.82 4.92 -8.78
CA ALA A 239 3.00 5.57 -7.74
C ALA A 239 2.75 7.05 -8.06
N ARG A 240 3.77 7.81 -8.48
CA ARG A 240 3.62 9.21 -8.90
C ARG A 240 2.64 9.34 -10.08
N SER A 241 2.80 8.50 -11.10
CA SER A 241 1.93 8.51 -12.29
C SER A 241 0.49 8.17 -11.93
N TRP A 242 0.29 7.18 -11.06
CA TRP A 242 -1.03 6.75 -10.62
C TRP A 242 -1.75 7.86 -9.82
N VAL A 243 -1.06 8.50 -8.88
CA VAL A 243 -1.63 9.63 -8.11
C VAL A 243 -1.96 10.81 -9.03
N SER A 244 -1.09 11.13 -10.00
CA SER A 244 -1.37 12.18 -11.00
C SER A 244 -2.60 11.84 -11.85
N GLU A 245 -2.80 10.58 -12.21
CA GLU A 245 -3.96 10.14 -12.97
C GLU A 245 -5.25 10.24 -12.16
N LEU A 246 -5.23 9.80 -10.89
CA LEU A 246 -6.36 10.00 -9.98
C LEU A 246 -6.72 11.48 -9.82
N ALA A 247 -5.71 12.33 -9.67
CA ALA A 247 -5.90 13.76 -9.50
C ALA A 247 -6.56 14.43 -10.71
N ARG A 248 -6.23 13.98 -11.93
CA ARG A 248 -6.88 14.48 -13.15
C ARG A 248 -8.34 14.04 -13.26
N ARG A 249 -8.67 12.83 -12.79
CA ARG A 249 -10.02 12.25 -12.87
C ARG A 249 -10.95 12.67 -11.73
N LEU A 250 -10.39 13.11 -10.60
CA LEU A 250 -11.19 13.60 -9.48
C LEU A 250 -11.77 14.97 -9.77
N GLU A 251 -13.10 15.07 -9.90
CA GLU A 251 -13.81 16.34 -10.10
C GLU A 251 -14.04 17.08 -8.77
N GLN A 252 -14.57 16.38 -7.76
CA GLN A 252 -14.81 16.91 -6.42
C GLN A 252 -14.71 15.79 -5.38
N GLY A 253 -13.96 16.00 -4.32
CA GLY A 253 -13.79 15.00 -3.26
C GLY A 253 -12.36 14.91 -2.77
N ALA A 254 -12.00 13.75 -2.22
CA ALA A 254 -10.65 13.51 -1.70
C ALA A 254 -10.16 12.10 -1.97
N LEU A 255 -8.84 11.99 -2.13
CA LEU A 255 -8.07 10.76 -2.08
C LEU A 255 -7.54 10.61 -0.64
N LEU A 256 -7.84 9.52 0.03
CA LEU A 256 -7.29 9.15 1.34
C LEU A 256 -6.36 7.95 1.12
N LEU A 257 -5.05 8.19 1.20
CA LEU A 257 -4.04 7.16 0.97
C LEU A 257 -3.32 6.89 2.29
N ILE A 258 -3.32 5.63 2.69
CA ILE A 258 -2.76 5.13 3.94
C ILE A 258 -1.70 4.11 3.59
N ASP A 259 -0.45 4.36 3.98
CA ASP A 259 0.65 3.47 3.66
C ASP A 259 1.83 3.70 4.59
N TYR A 260 2.78 2.77 4.62
CA TYR A 260 4.02 3.02 5.34
C TYR A 260 5.05 3.72 4.46
N GLY A 261 5.62 4.76 5.03
CA GLY A 261 6.53 5.64 4.32
C GLY A 261 6.86 6.90 5.11
N LEU A 262 7.53 7.80 4.45
CA LEU A 262 8.11 8.98 5.08
C LEU A 262 8.05 10.19 4.14
N PRO A 263 8.13 11.42 4.68
CA PRO A 263 8.52 12.58 3.89
C PRO A 263 9.89 12.37 3.26
N ARG A 264 10.13 12.97 2.11
CA ARG A 264 11.35 12.79 1.31
C ARG A 264 12.65 12.94 2.10
N HIS A 265 12.74 14.00 2.93
CA HIS A 265 13.95 14.31 3.70
C HIS A 265 14.27 13.25 4.78
N GLU A 266 13.24 12.54 5.28
CA GLU A 266 13.41 11.42 6.20
C GLU A 266 13.67 10.10 5.44
N LEU A 267 12.99 9.88 4.30
CA LEU A 267 13.12 8.68 3.49
C LEU A 267 14.54 8.53 2.95
N TYR A 268 15.07 9.60 2.36
CA TYR A 268 16.41 9.62 1.77
C TYR A 268 17.47 10.21 2.72
N HIS A 269 17.25 10.04 4.03
CA HIS A 269 18.22 10.47 5.02
C HIS A 269 19.55 9.70 4.87
N PRO A 270 20.73 10.35 5.01
CA PRO A 270 22.04 9.69 4.83
C PRO A 270 22.27 8.43 5.66
N LEU A 271 21.59 8.28 6.78
CA LEU A 271 21.67 7.05 7.62
C LEU A 271 20.77 5.91 7.11
N ARG A 272 20.04 6.09 6.00
CA ARG A 272 19.18 5.08 5.35
C ARG A 272 19.78 4.65 4.00
N ASP A 273 21.08 4.59 3.89
CA ASP A 273 21.87 4.37 2.67
C ASP A 273 21.71 2.99 2.03
N GLY A 274 20.95 2.09 2.65
CA GLY A 274 20.63 0.74 2.16
C GLY A 274 19.34 0.60 1.37
N GLY A 275 18.51 1.66 1.31
CA GLY A 275 17.15 1.58 0.77
C GLY A 275 16.14 0.99 1.75
N THR A 276 14.91 0.80 1.26
CA THR A 276 13.77 0.37 2.07
C THR A 276 13.11 -0.92 1.58
N LEU A 277 13.56 -1.47 0.47
CA LEU A 277 13.04 -2.70 -0.12
C LEU A 277 13.01 -3.84 0.88
N ARG A 278 11.87 -4.50 1.02
CA ARG A 278 11.66 -5.70 1.84
C ARG A 278 10.83 -6.71 1.08
N CYS A 279 11.05 -7.98 1.42
CA CYS A 279 10.27 -9.10 0.92
C CYS A 279 9.62 -9.81 2.12
N HIS A 280 8.32 -10.10 2.01
CA HIS A 280 7.54 -10.73 3.07
C HIS A 280 7.07 -12.11 2.62
N TYR A 281 7.37 -13.12 3.42
CA TYR A 281 6.95 -14.49 3.18
C TYR A 281 6.59 -15.19 4.50
N ARG A 282 5.35 -15.61 4.65
CA ARG A 282 4.85 -16.35 5.83
C ARG A 282 5.25 -15.68 7.15
N HIS A 283 4.91 -14.39 7.31
CA HIS A 283 5.21 -13.54 8.48
C HIS A 283 6.72 -13.39 8.76
N ARG A 284 7.57 -13.60 7.78
CA ARG A 284 9.01 -13.37 7.86
C ARG A 284 9.45 -12.35 6.84
N VAL A 285 10.42 -11.54 7.21
CA VAL A 285 11.00 -10.51 6.34
C VAL A 285 12.38 -10.98 5.87
N HIS A 286 12.66 -10.75 4.58
CA HIS A 286 13.99 -10.99 3.99
C HIS A 286 14.31 -9.89 2.96
N GLU A 287 15.56 -9.88 2.46
CA GLU A 287 16.06 -8.84 1.56
C GLU A 287 16.42 -9.37 0.16
N ASP A 288 16.15 -10.64 -0.12
CA ASP A 288 16.43 -11.24 -1.42
C ASP A 288 15.16 -11.29 -2.30
N PRO A 289 14.97 -10.34 -3.23
CA PRO A 289 13.78 -10.32 -4.07
C PRO A 289 13.76 -11.46 -5.10
N PHE A 290 14.88 -12.14 -5.34
CA PHE A 290 14.98 -13.25 -6.29
C PHE A 290 14.70 -14.61 -5.66
N TRP A 291 14.53 -14.65 -4.33
CA TRP A 291 14.16 -15.86 -3.63
C TRP A 291 12.74 -16.29 -4.02
N PHE A 292 12.64 -17.35 -4.81
CA PHE A 292 11.37 -17.88 -5.33
C PHE A 292 10.40 -16.80 -5.81
N PRO A 293 10.64 -16.15 -6.97
CA PRO A 293 9.78 -15.09 -7.49
C PRO A 293 8.30 -15.48 -7.50
N GLY A 294 7.43 -14.54 -7.13
CA GLY A 294 5.98 -14.76 -7.02
C GLY A 294 5.51 -15.35 -5.68
N LEU A 295 6.44 -15.74 -4.78
CA LEU A 295 6.06 -16.28 -3.48
C LEU A 295 6.19 -15.28 -2.33
N SER A 296 6.89 -14.18 -2.52
CA SER A 296 7.03 -13.11 -1.52
C SER A 296 6.33 -11.84 -2.01
N ASP A 297 5.72 -11.12 -1.08
CA ASP A 297 5.37 -9.74 -1.30
C ASP A 297 6.65 -8.89 -1.33
N ILE A 298 6.76 -7.98 -2.29
CA ILE A 298 7.91 -7.08 -2.45
C ILE A 298 7.40 -5.68 -2.27
N THR A 299 7.93 -4.98 -1.27
CA THR A 299 7.44 -3.66 -0.87
C THR A 299 8.58 -2.66 -0.68
N THR A 300 8.26 -1.38 -0.81
CA THR A 300 9.18 -0.27 -0.53
C THR A 300 8.44 0.85 0.21
N HIS A 301 9.14 1.63 1.02
CA HIS A 301 8.53 2.76 1.69
C HIS A 301 8.10 3.85 0.69
N VAL A 302 6.93 4.41 0.91
CA VAL A 302 6.35 5.46 0.08
C VAL A 302 7.03 6.81 0.35
N ASP A 303 7.45 7.51 -0.71
CA ASP A 303 7.82 8.94 -0.67
C ASP A 303 6.54 9.79 -0.68
N PHE A 304 6.05 10.15 0.51
CA PHE A 304 4.83 10.95 0.64
C PHE A 304 4.99 12.38 0.11
N THR A 305 6.21 12.92 0.03
CA THR A 305 6.44 14.19 -0.66
C THR A 305 6.20 14.03 -2.16
N ALA A 306 6.67 12.94 -2.77
CA ALA A 306 6.41 12.67 -4.19
C ALA A 306 4.91 12.44 -4.49
N VAL A 307 4.18 11.81 -3.57
CA VAL A 307 2.72 11.65 -3.64
C VAL A 307 2.01 13.01 -3.58
N ALA A 308 2.43 13.87 -2.64
CA ALA A 308 1.89 15.22 -2.50
C ALA A 308 2.15 16.09 -3.74
N GLU A 309 3.39 16.09 -4.25
CA GLU A 309 3.78 16.80 -5.46
C GLU A 309 2.97 16.33 -6.67
N ALA A 310 2.85 14.99 -6.86
CA ALA A 310 2.10 14.42 -7.98
C ALA A 310 0.62 14.85 -7.99
N GLY A 311 0.00 14.90 -6.82
CA GLY A 311 -1.37 15.40 -6.68
C GLY A 311 -1.48 16.89 -6.90
N PHE A 312 -0.56 17.67 -6.31
CA PHE A 312 -0.54 19.14 -6.42
C PHE A 312 -0.31 19.60 -7.87
N ASP A 313 0.66 19.04 -8.56
CA ASP A 313 0.98 19.34 -9.95
C ASP A 313 -0.19 19.02 -10.90
N ALA A 314 -1.01 18.02 -10.53
CA ALA A 314 -2.23 17.68 -11.25
C ALA A 314 -3.49 18.44 -10.75
N GLY A 315 -3.31 19.47 -9.88
CA GLY A 315 -4.34 20.43 -9.50
C GLY A 315 -5.16 20.07 -8.26
N LEU A 316 -4.71 19.13 -7.43
CA LEU A 316 -5.27 18.90 -6.09
C LEU A 316 -4.61 19.78 -5.05
N LYS A 317 -5.27 19.93 -3.91
CA LYS A 317 -4.67 20.48 -2.68
C LYS A 317 -4.28 19.34 -1.74
N VAL A 318 -3.17 19.51 -1.03
CA VAL A 318 -2.86 18.66 0.13
C VAL A 318 -3.76 19.13 1.27
N LEU A 319 -4.72 18.30 1.66
CA LEU A 319 -5.73 18.60 2.67
C LEU A 319 -5.29 18.17 4.08
N GLY A 320 -4.25 17.34 4.18
CA GLY A 320 -3.66 16.91 5.43
C GLY A 320 -2.65 15.78 5.22
N PHE A 321 -1.68 15.70 6.14
CA PHE A 321 -0.68 14.62 6.24
C PHE A 321 -0.35 14.37 7.70
N THR A 322 -0.45 13.13 8.18
CA THR A 322 -0.14 12.78 9.57
C THR A 322 0.19 11.30 9.72
N SER A 323 0.60 10.87 10.91
CA SER A 323 0.75 9.45 11.22
C SER A 323 -0.62 8.76 11.37
N GLN A 324 -0.66 7.45 11.13
CA GLN A 324 -1.87 6.65 11.32
C GLN A 324 -2.44 6.78 12.73
N ALA A 325 -1.58 6.76 13.75
CA ALA A 325 -2.01 6.94 15.13
C ALA A 325 -2.77 8.26 15.34
N ASN A 326 -2.20 9.38 14.88
CA ASN A 326 -2.85 10.68 15.01
C ASN A 326 -4.15 10.75 14.20
N PHE A 327 -4.16 10.22 12.99
CA PHE A 327 -5.36 10.14 12.15
C PHE A 327 -6.49 9.38 12.85
N LEU A 328 -6.22 8.17 13.34
CA LEU A 328 -7.21 7.34 14.02
C LEU A 328 -7.69 7.95 15.33
N LEU A 329 -6.80 8.58 16.11
CA LEU A 329 -7.15 9.32 17.32
C LEU A 329 -8.06 10.53 17.01
N ASN A 330 -7.75 11.31 15.99
CA ASN A 330 -8.59 12.41 15.53
C ASN A 330 -9.97 11.92 15.04
N CYS A 331 -10.00 10.75 14.38
CA CYS A 331 -11.24 10.08 13.99
C CYS A 331 -11.96 9.39 15.14
N GLY A 332 -11.43 9.47 16.39
CA GLY A 332 -12.09 9.04 17.60
C GLY A 332 -12.09 7.53 17.83
N ILE A 333 -11.02 6.82 17.42
CA ILE A 333 -10.90 5.35 17.66
C ILE A 333 -10.96 5.00 19.16
N GLY A 334 -10.51 5.92 20.04
CA GLY A 334 -10.58 5.74 21.49
C GLY A 334 -12.03 5.70 22.01
N ASP A 335 -12.91 6.55 21.48
CA ASP A 335 -14.33 6.58 21.84
C ASP A 335 -15.04 5.32 21.33
N LEU A 336 -14.73 4.91 20.08
CA LEU A 336 -15.26 3.68 19.49
C LEU A 336 -14.90 2.45 20.32
N LEU A 337 -13.67 2.38 20.82
CA LEU A 337 -13.22 1.30 21.72
C LEU A 337 -13.94 1.33 23.07
N GLN A 338 -14.36 2.49 23.57
CA GLN A 338 -15.12 2.60 24.81
C GLN A 338 -16.59 2.21 24.64
N THR A 339 -17.20 2.61 23.51
CA THR A 339 -18.62 2.33 23.23
C THR A 339 -18.86 0.83 23.06
N SER A 340 -17.90 0.09 22.48
CA SER A 340 -17.99 -1.37 22.37
C SER A 340 -18.04 -2.10 23.72
N LYS A 341 -17.70 -1.43 24.84
CA LYS A 341 -17.75 -1.99 26.20
C LYS A 341 -19.12 -1.87 26.89
N VAL A 342 -19.93 -0.88 26.50
CA VAL A 342 -21.18 -0.57 27.24
C VAL A 342 -22.20 -1.70 27.10
N ASP A 343 -22.12 -2.48 26.03
CA ASP A 343 -23.02 -3.60 25.78
C ASP A 343 -22.61 -4.92 26.46
N ALA A 344 -21.39 -5.01 27.03
CA ALA A 344 -20.80 -6.28 27.49
C ALA A 344 -20.79 -6.51 29.01
N GLY A 345 -21.24 -5.56 29.85
CA GLY A 345 -21.20 -5.70 31.31
C GLY A 345 -19.77 -5.55 31.90
N ASP A 346 -19.67 -5.64 33.25
CA ASP A 346 -18.51 -5.21 34.06
C ASP A 346 -17.23 -6.09 33.96
N THR A 347 -17.23 -7.18 33.17
CA THR A 347 -16.07 -8.05 32.99
C THR A 347 -15.57 -7.99 31.53
N ALA A 348 -14.29 -7.58 31.35
CA ALA A 348 -13.67 -7.56 30.04
C ALA A 348 -13.72 -8.95 29.39
N SER A 349 -14.42 -9.07 28.26
CA SER A 349 -14.47 -10.31 27.49
C SER A 349 -13.13 -10.57 26.75
N ALA A 350 -12.92 -11.79 26.30
CA ALA A 350 -11.77 -12.12 25.47
C ALA A 350 -11.72 -11.26 24.17
N ASP A 351 -12.90 -10.91 23.64
CA ASP A 351 -13.02 -10.08 22.44
C ASP A 351 -12.66 -8.61 22.75
N ASP A 352 -13.00 -8.08 23.93
CA ASP A 352 -12.54 -6.76 24.36
C ASP A 352 -11.03 -6.68 24.50
N LEU A 353 -10.40 -7.72 25.03
CA LEU A 353 -8.95 -7.78 25.14
C LEU A 353 -8.28 -7.84 23.77
N ARG A 354 -8.82 -8.61 22.82
CA ARG A 354 -8.35 -8.65 21.44
C ARG A 354 -8.50 -7.29 20.75
N ALA A 355 -9.67 -6.64 20.88
CA ALA A 355 -9.91 -5.32 20.30
C ALA A 355 -8.92 -4.27 20.84
N ARG A 356 -8.66 -4.28 22.17
CA ARG A 356 -7.65 -3.40 22.78
C ARG A 356 -6.24 -3.70 22.28
N GLY A 357 -5.89 -4.98 22.16
CA GLY A 357 -4.60 -5.40 21.61
C GLY A 357 -4.42 -4.91 20.19
N ALA A 358 -5.45 -5.08 19.34
CA ALA A 358 -5.44 -4.62 17.96
C ALA A 358 -5.33 -3.09 17.86
N VAL A 359 -6.12 -2.33 18.63
CA VAL A 359 -6.03 -0.86 18.67
C VAL A 359 -4.64 -0.41 19.16
N ASN A 360 -4.05 -1.11 20.13
CA ASN A 360 -2.71 -0.80 20.57
C ASN A 360 -1.67 -0.97 19.45
N VAL A 361 -1.75 -2.02 18.64
CA VAL A 361 -0.90 -2.21 17.45
C VAL A 361 -1.07 -1.06 16.45
N LEU A 362 -2.32 -0.67 16.17
CA LEU A 362 -2.64 0.43 15.25
C LEU A 362 -2.10 1.80 15.70
N LEU A 363 -1.99 2.03 17.02
CA LEU A 363 -1.60 3.31 17.61
C LEU A 363 -0.15 3.34 18.11
N SER A 364 0.46 2.19 18.37
CA SER A 364 1.84 2.13 18.91
C SER A 364 2.87 2.68 17.92
N PRO A 365 3.73 3.61 18.35
CA PRO A 365 4.78 4.17 17.49
C PRO A 365 5.77 3.13 16.94
N ASN A 366 6.02 2.06 17.68
CA ASN A 366 6.95 1.00 17.32
C ASN A 366 6.31 -0.10 16.44
N GLU A 367 5.02 -0.01 16.23
CA GLU A 367 4.24 -0.91 15.39
C GLU A 367 3.71 -0.12 14.17
N MET A 368 2.40 -0.06 13.96
CA MET A 368 1.82 0.62 12.80
C MET A 368 1.63 2.14 13.00
N GLY A 369 1.54 2.61 14.25
CA GLY A 369 1.05 3.96 14.53
C GLY A 369 1.88 5.09 13.96
N GLU A 370 3.22 5.01 13.99
CA GLU A 370 4.12 6.02 13.40
C GLU A 370 4.71 5.56 12.07
N LEU A 371 4.85 4.26 11.82
CA LEU A 371 5.36 3.75 10.53
C LEU A 371 4.42 4.10 9.38
N PHE A 372 3.12 3.95 9.59
CA PHE A 372 2.10 4.30 8.61
C PHE A 372 1.77 5.78 8.66
N LYS A 373 1.53 6.33 7.48
CA LYS A 373 1.13 7.72 7.26
C LYS A 373 -0.20 7.76 6.52
N VAL A 374 -0.93 8.82 6.75
CA VAL A 374 -2.16 9.13 6.03
C VAL A 374 -1.99 10.45 5.34
N ILE A 375 -2.24 10.49 4.04
CA ILE A 375 -2.31 11.72 3.26
C ILE A 375 -3.72 11.89 2.67
N ALA A 376 -4.22 13.11 2.70
CA ALA A 376 -5.42 13.50 2.00
C ALA A 376 -5.09 14.50 0.90
N LEU A 377 -5.44 14.18 -0.33
CA LEU A 377 -5.36 15.06 -1.49
C LEU A 377 -6.78 15.32 -2.00
N GLY A 378 -7.15 16.56 -2.35
CA GLY A 378 -8.54 16.76 -2.76
C GLY A 378 -8.82 18.07 -3.49
N ARG A 379 -10.04 18.16 -3.99
CA ARG A 379 -10.58 19.29 -4.75
C ARG A 379 -12.01 19.57 -4.31
N GLY A 380 -12.31 20.84 -4.01
CA GLY A 380 -13.67 21.27 -3.69
C GLY A 380 -14.23 20.76 -2.37
N VAL A 381 -13.38 20.21 -1.48
CA VAL A 381 -13.76 19.79 -0.13
C VAL A 381 -13.32 20.85 0.87
N PRO A 382 -14.23 21.39 1.71
CA PRO A 382 -13.85 22.36 2.72
C PRO A 382 -13.04 21.68 3.84
N GLY A 383 -11.98 22.38 4.30
CA GLY A 383 -11.18 21.96 5.45
C GLY A 383 -11.64 22.60 6.76
N PRO A 384 -11.04 22.21 7.88
CA PRO A 384 -10.12 21.08 8.04
C PRO A 384 -10.82 19.72 8.00
N LEU A 385 -10.11 18.70 7.53
CA LEU A 385 -10.57 17.32 7.61
C LEU A 385 -10.40 16.79 9.04
N LEU A 386 -11.35 15.97 9.48
CA LEU A 386 -11.41 15.43 10.84
C LEU A 386 -10.11 14.73 11.25
N GLY A 387 -9.63 13.81 10.43
CA GLY A 387 -8.43 13.01 10.71
C GLY A 387 -7.13 13.82 10.81
N PHE A 388 -7.15 15.09 10.40
CA PHE A 388 -5.99 15.99 10.41
C PHE A 388 -6.21 17.22 11.31
N ALA A 389 -7.24 17.22 12.15
CA ALA A 389 -7.58 18.33 13.02
C ALA A 389 -6.47 18.67 14.04
N ARG A 390 -5.66 17.68 14.41
CA ARG A 390 -4.49 17.84 15.28
C ARG A 390 -3.31 17.07 14.70
N ALA A 391 -2.10 17.54 15.00
CA ALA A 391 -0.84 16.94 14.56
C ALA A 391 -0.75 16.74 13.03
N ASP A 392 -1.32 17.67 12.27
CA ASP A 392 -1.10 17.76 10.83
C ASP A 392 0.38 18.14 10.56
N ARG A 393 1.01 17.39 9.66
CA ARG A 393 2.43 17.49 9.32
C ARG A 393 2.65 17.88 7.85
N VAL A 394 1.69 18.52 7.20
CA VAL A 394 1.83 18.94 5.78
C VAL A 394 3.12 19.75 5.57
N HIS A 395 3.57 20.48 6.58
CA HIS A 395 4.83 21.25 6.54
C HIS A 395 6.10 20.37 6.41
N ALA A 396 5.99 19.06 6.59
CA ALA A 396 7.12 18.14 6.47
C ALA A 396 7.26 17.54 5.05
N LEU A 397 6.28 17.76 4.16
CA LEU A 397 6.25 17.26 2.79
C LEU A 397 7.10 18.08 1.82
#